data_fabab7e26a633a902372a7bb734cdcee
#
_entry.id   fabab7e26a633a902372a7bb734cdcee
#
_cell.length_a   1.000
_cell.length_b   1.000
_cell.length_c   1.000
_cell.angle_alpha   90.00
_cell.angle_beta   90.00
_cell.angle_gamma   90.00
#
_symmetry.space_group_name_H-M   'P 1'
#
loop_
_entity.id
_entity.type
_entity.pdbx_description
1 polymer ?
#
loop_
_entity_poly.entity_id
_entity_poly.type
_entity_poly.pdbx_seq_one_letter_code
_entity_poly.pdbx_strand_id
1 'polypeptide(L)'
;SNWADGIHIVDVGGMPQSEQSRDKKNYNPFLALAGKGSPGNPIKMASKSDPNGHNHATFPFVSQSSDKFYMINGDEWAKSIPGSAERIYQGGFHFIDFTDINNPVETAIYQIPEVGSHNHWVEGDVLYAGYYYGGIRVLDISGELLGDLYAQGREIAFFEGRDPNGKIANETNVWGVIPYKGLIYFADHYNGLWAVKLVDDEQMGTN
;
A
#
# COMPACT_ATOMS: atom_id res chain seq x y z
N SER A 1 -10.85 2.31 -3.79
CA SER A 1 -10.14 3.10 -4.81
C SER A 1 -10.99 3.28 -6.05
N ASN A 2 -10.84 4.37 -6.73
CA ASN A 2 -11.57 4.69 -7.96
C ASN A 2 -10.75 5.61 -8.88
N TRP A 3 -9.74 5.07 -9.51
CA TRP A 3 -8.85 5.75 -10.48
C TRP A 3 -8.84 7.29 -10.36
N ALA A 4 -9.49 8.00 -11.29
CA ALA A 4 -9.50 9.46 -11.37
C ALA A 4 -10.24 10.15 -10.21
N ASP A 5 -11.16 9.46 -9.53
CA ASP A 5 -11.99 10.05 -8.47
C ASP A 5 -11.36 9.88 -7.05
N GLY A 6 -10.26 9.11 -6.95
CA GLY A 6 -9.54 8.91 -5.70
C GLY A 6 -10.15 7.87 -4.75
N ILE A 7 -10.10 8.13 -3.45
CA ILE A 7 -10.59 7.25 -2.40
C ILE A 7 -12.03 7.60 -2.04
N HIS A 8 -12.87 6.57 -1.94
CA HIS A 8 -14.20 6.70 -1.35
C HIS A 8 -14.36 5.71 -0.20
N ILE A 9 -14.81 6.20 0.95
CA ILE A 9 -15.18 5.39 2.10
C ILE A 9 -16.69 5.36 2.19
N VAL A 10 -17.25 4.15 2.17
CA VAL A 10 -18.69 3.93 2.18
C VAL A 10 -19.09 3.00 3.32
N ASP A 11 -20.16 3.33 4.01
CA ASP A 11 -20.83 2.46 4.96
C ASP A 11 -21.75 1.50 4.20
N VAL A 12 -21.45 0.23 4.27
CA VAL A 12 -22.24 -0.87 3.67
C VAL A 12 -23.05 -1.63 4.74
N GLY A 13 -23.14 -1.10 5.94
CA GLY A 13 -23.78 -1.71 7.09
C GLY A 13 -22.79 -2.45 7.99
N GLY A 14 -23.34 -3.12 9.00
CA GLY A 14 -22.56 -3.78 10.05
C GLY A 14 -22.84 -3.16 11.42
N MET A 15 -22.16 -3.67 12.44
CA MET A 15 -22.28 -3.14 13.79
C MET A 15 -21.28 -1.99 13.99
N PRO A 16 -21.72 -0.81 14.45
CA PRO A 16 -20.80 0.26 14.81
C PRO A 16 -19.89 -0.20 15.96
N GLN A 17 -18.64 0.22 15.90
CA GLN A 17 -17.70 -0.04 17.00
C GLN A 17 -18.16 0.74 18.22
N SER A 18 -18.42 0.05 19.35
CA SER A 18 -18.81 0.70 20.60
C SER A 18 -17.63 1.47 21.18
N GLU A 19 -17.91 2.58 21.88
CA GLU A 19 -16.86 3.33 22.59
C GLU A 19 -16.12 2.51 23.66
N GLN A 20 -16.77 1.48 24.19
CA GLN A 20 -16.21 0.56 25.19
C GLN A 20 -15.25 -0.48 24.58
N SER A 21 -15.31 -0.72 23.27
CA SER A 21 -14.39 -1.62 22.55
C SER A 21 -13.24 -0.88 21.88
N ARG A 22 -12.94 0.34 22.28
CA ARG A 22 -11.76 1.11 21.84
C ARG A 22 -10.47 0.49 22.35
N ASP A 23 -10.14 -0.68 21.83
CA ASP A 23 -8.74 -1.09 21.77
C ASP A 23 -8.04 -0.14 20.80
N LYS A 24 -7.12 0.67 21.31
CA LYS A 24 -6.39 1.68 20.54
C LYS A 24 -5.74 1.13 19.28
N LYS A 25 -5.35 -0.15 19.30
CA LYS A 25 -4.71 -0.84 18.16
C LYS A 25 -5.65 -1.09 16.98
N ASN A 26 -6.96 -1.14 17.22
CA ASN A 26 -7.94 -1.50 16.20
C ASN A 26 -9.01 -0.41 16.00
N TYR A 27 -8.83 0.75 16.62
CA TYR A 27 -9.80 1.83 16.47
C TYR A 27 -9.78 2.38 15.05
N ASN A 28 -10.90 2.24 14.39
CA ASN A 28 -11.15 2.86 13.10
C ASN A 28 -12.29 3.89 13.27
N PRO A 29 -12.03 5.19 13.09
CA PRO A 29 -13.04 6.23 13.30
C PRO A 29 -14.27 6.05 12.41
N PHE A 30 -14.14 5.40 11.25
CA PHE A 30 -15.28 5.12 10.37
C PHE A 30 -16.19 4.03 10.93
N LEU A 31 -15.66 3.04 11.67
CA LEU A 31 -16.49 2.02 12.30
C LEU A 31 -17.39 2.58 13.40
N ALA A 32 -17.01 3.68 14.04
CA ALA A 32 -17.87 4.39 15.00
C ALA A 32 -19.08 5.06 14.32
N LEU A 33 -19.00 5.34 13.03
CA LEU A 33 -20.06 5.98 12.24
C LEU A 33 -20.83 4.98 11.38
N ALA A 34 -20.37 3.72 11.31
CA ALA A 34 -20.98 2.68 10.49
C ALA A 34 -22.36 2.25 11.00
N GLY A 35 -23.10 1.48 10.20
CA GLY A 35 -24.35 0.84 10.57
C GLY A 35 -25.60 1.58 10.10
N LYS A 36 -25.45 2.67 9.35
CA LYS A 36 -26.58 3.38 8.71
C LYS A 36 -26.80 2.93 7.27
N GLY A 37 -25.74 2.44 6.61
CA GLY A 37 -25.77 1.89 5.28
C GLY A 37 -26.19 0.42 5.23
N SER A 38 -26.25 -0.12 4.03
CA SER A 38 -26.41 -1.56 3.76
C SER A 38 -25.78 -1.90 2.42
N PRO A 39 -25.52 -3.19 2.10
CA PRO A 39 -25.02 -3.57 0.79
C PRO A 39 -25.87 -3.10 -0.38
N GLY A 40 -27.19 -3.05 -0.19
CA GLY A 40 -28.15 -2.55 -1.20
C GLY A 40 -28.36 -1.04 -1.18
N ASN A 41 -27.88 -0.34 -0.15
CA ASN A 41 -27.97 1.12 -0.02
C ASN A 41 -26.73 1.65 0.71
N PRO A 42 -25.55 1.68 0.06
CA PRO A 42 -24.33 2.18 0.67
C PRO A 42 -24.38 3.69 0.90
N ILE A 43 -23.85 4.15 2.02
CA ILE A 43 -23.80 5.58 2.37
C ILE A 43 -22.35 6.06 2.29
N LYS A 44 -22.07 7.06 1.49
CA LYS A 44 -20.75 7.70 1.42
C LYS A 44 -20.46 8.42 2.73
N MET A 45 -19.34 8.09 3.35
CA MET A 45 -18.88 8.67 4.61
C MET A 45 -17.82 9.74 4.39
N ALA A 46 -16.81 9.45 3.55
CA ALA A 46 -15.74 10.37 3.25
C ALA A 46 -15.16 10.10 1.85
N SER A 47 -14.41 11.06 1.34
CA SER A 47 -13.61 10.87 0.13
C SER A 47 -12.42 11.80 0.11
N LYS A 48 -11.38 11.40 -0.61
CA LYS A 48 -10.20 12.20 -0.91
C LYS A 48 -9.82 11.98 -2.38
N SER A 49 -9.66 13.06 -3.12
CA SER A 49 -9.14 12.98 -4.48
C SER A 49 -7.67 12.54 -4.45
N ASP A 50 -7.29 11.73 -5.42
CA ASP A 50 -5.91 11.40 -5.66
C ASP A 50 -5.22 12.59 -6.35
N PRO A 51 -4.07 13.07 -5.87
CA PRO A 51 -3.33 14.15 -6.50
C PRO A 51 -2.96 13.88 -7.96
N ASN A 52 -2.67 12.63 -8.29
CA ASN A 52 -2.23 12.21 -9.63
C ASN A 52 -3.37 11.66 -10.50
N GLY A 53 -4.55 11.38 -9.91
CA GLY A 53 -5.73 10.90 -10.62
C GLY A 53 -5.61 9.47 -11.14
N HIS A 54 -4.78 8.62 -10.54
CA HIS A 54 -4.53 7.23 -10.96
C HIS A 54 -4.59 6.25 -9.78
N ASN A 55 -5.52 6.48 -8.86
CA ASN A 55 -5.71 5.65 -7.68
C ASN A 55 -6.05 4.20 -8.05
N HIS A 56 -5.11 3.30 -7.83
CA HIS A 56 -5.27 1.88 -8.12
C HIS A 56 -5.67 1.07 -6.89
N ALA A 57 -4.91 1.16 -5.81
CA ALA A 57 -5.10 0.38 -4.60
C ALA A 57 -5.17 1.25 -3.35
N THR A 58 -5.98 0.85 -2.38
CA THR A 58 -6.12 1.59 -1.12
C THR A 58 -6.16 0.61 0.04
N PHE A 59 -5.35 0.85 1.07
CA PHE A 59 -5.28 0.02 2.27
C PHE A 59 -5.43 0.88 3.53
N PRO A 60 -6.42 0.58 4.41
CA PRO A 60 -6.57 1.28 5.68
C PRO A 60 -5.66 0.67 6.74
N PHE A 61 -5.02 1.50 7.57
CA PHE A 61 -4.35 1.01 8.77
C PHE A 61 -4.38 2.03 9.91
N VAL A 62 -4.36 1.50 11.14
CA VAL A 62 -4.14 2.30 12.34
C VAL A 62 -2.68 2.13 12.74
N SER A 63 -1.91 3.22 12.75
CA SER A 63 -0.53 3.19 13.17
C SER A 63 -0.43 2.80 14.65
N GLN A 64 0.38 1.79 14.95
CA GLN A 64 0.59 1.32 16.31
C GLN A 64 1.48 2.26 17.12
N SER A 65 2.27 3.08 16.44
CA SER A 65 3.25 3.99 17.04
C SER A 65 2.76 5.42 17.19
N SER A 66 1.75 5.84 16.42
CA SER A 66 1.25 7.22 16.46
C SER A 66 -0.24 7.35 16.74
N ASP A 67 -0.97 6.26 16.93
CA ASP A 67 -2.43 6.20 17.15
C ASP A 67 -3.23 6.91 16.01
N LYS A 68 -2.61 7.18 14.84
CA LYS A 68 -3.25 7.82 13.69
C LYS A 68 -3.89 6.79 12.78
N PHE A 69 -4.98 7.18 12.14
CA PHE A 69 -5.64 6.37 11.12
C PHE A 69 -5.25 6.88 9.72
N TYR A 70 -4.60 6.01 8.96
CA TYR A 70 -4.17 6.30 7.61
C TYR A 70 -4.92 5.47 6.57
N MET A 71 -5.08 6.06 5.39
CA MET A 71 -5.34 5.35 4.14
C MET A 71 -4.08 5.44 3.30
N ILE A 72 -3.48 4.30 2.96
CA ILE A 72 -2.38 4.26 2.00
C ILE A 72 -2.99 4.06 0.62
N ASN A 73 -2.73 5.01 -0.25
CA ASN A 73 -3.21 5.01 -1.62
C ASN A 73 -2.06 4.75 -2.58
N GLY A 74 -2.13 3.65 -3.33
CA GLY A 74 -1.21 3.37 -4.41
C GLY A 74 -1.75 3.92 -5.72
N ASP A 75 -1.02 4.80 -6.37
CA ASP A 75 -1.33 5.23 -7.72
C ASP A 75 -0.56 4.40 -8.75
N GLU A 76 -1.23 4.08 -9.83
CA GLU A 76 -0.68 3.30 -10.93
C GLU A 76 -0.91 4.07 -12.22
N TRP A 77 0.15 4.50 -12.85
CA TRP A 77 0.06 5.09 -14.16
C TRP A 77 1.21 4.71 -15.06
N ALA A 78 0.99 4.78 -16.36
CA ALA A 78 1.98 4.41 -17.34
C ALA A 78 2.13 5.52 -18.39
N LYS A 79 3.35 6.01 -18.54
CA LYS A 79 3.72 6.95 -19.58
C LYS A 79 4.02 6.21 -20.88
N SER A 80 3.37 6.61 -21.96
CA SER A 80 3.69 6.10 -23.29
C SER A 80 5.04 6.64 -23.77
N ILE A 81 5.85 5.76 -24.35
CA ILE A 81 7.08 6.14 -25.02
C ILE A 81 6.72 6.44 -26.49
N PRO A 82 6.95 7.67 -27.00
CA PRO A 82 6.64 7.99 -28.38
C PRO A 82 7.35 7.05 -29.37
N GLY A 83 6.59 6.41 -30.24
CA GLY A 83 7.13 5.48 -31.25
C GLY A 83 7.42 4.06 -30.75
N SER A 84 7.07 3.73 -29.49
CA SER A 84 7.20 2.39 -28.94
C SER A 84 5.86 1.86 -28.44
N ALA A 85 5.70 0.52 -28.41
CA ALA A 85 4.60 -0.15 -27.71
C ALA A 85 4.86 -0.28 -26.20
N GLU A 86 6.07 0.01 -25.76
CA GLU A 86 6.48 -0.05 -24.36
C GLU A 86 5.92 1.13 -23.56
N ARG A 87 5.76 0.90 -22.27
CA ARG A 87 5.31 1.91 -21.31
C ARG A 87 6.26 1.97 -20.14
N ILE A 88 6.49 3.16 -19.63
CA ILE A 88 7.19 3.37 -18.35
C ILE A 88 6.12 3.46 -17.28
N TYR A 89 6.08 2.47 -16.38
CA TYR A 89 5.21 2.50 -15.22
C TYR A 89 5.78 3.44 -14.18
N GLN A 90 4.92 4.23 -13.59
CA GLN A 90 5.23 5.18 -12.53
C GLN A 90 4.14 5.09 -11.47
N GLY A 91 4.35 5.78 -10.35
CA GLY A 91 3.43 5.81 -9.24
C GLY A 91 4.12 5.48 -7.93
N GLY A 92 3.46 5.80 -6.85
CA GLY A 92 3.95 5.62 -5.49
C GLY A 92 2.83 5.33 -4.53
N PHE A 93 3.14 5.35 -3.25
CA PHE A 93 2.18 5.17 -2.16
C PHE A 93 2.04 6.49 -1.40
N HIS A 94 0.84 7.04 -1.44
CA HIS A 94 0.43 8.26 -0.74
C HIS A 94 -0.14 7.90 0.62
N PHE A 95 0.38 8.50 1.67
CA PHE A 95 -0.09 8.31 3.05
C PHE A 95 -1.03 9.45 3.42
N ILE A 96 -2.30 9.15 3.57
CA ILE A 96 -3.34 10.12 3.83
C ILE A 96 -3.84 9.91 5.25
N ASP A 97 -3.63 10.89 6.12
CA ASP A 97 -4.13 10.91 7.49
C ASP A 97 -5.64 11.19 7.48
N PHE A 98 -6.42 10.22 7.91
CA PHE A 98 -7.87 10.27 8.08
C PHE A 98 -8.28 10.30 9.55
N THR A 99 -7.38 10.62 10.47
CA THR A 99 -7.72 10.74 11.90
C THR A 99 -8.84 11.75 12.11
N ASP A 100 -8.83 12.86 11.37
CA ASP A 100 -10.02 13.71 11.16
C ASP A 100 -10.68 13.33 9.83
N ILE A 101 -11.77 12.57 9.90
CA ILE A 101 -12.50 12.08 8.73
C ILE A 101 -13.12 13.18 7.86
N ASN A 102 -13.31 14.38 8.42
CA ASN A 102 -13.89 15.51 7.70
C ASN A 102 -12.81 16.34 6.98
N ASN A 103 -11.55 16.14 7.35
CA ASN A 103 -10.43 16.89 6.79
C ASN A 103 -9.21 15.97 6.54
N PRO A 104 -9.30 14.98 5.64
CA PRO A 104 -8.19 14.09 5.33
C PRO A 104 -7.04 14.84 4.65
N VAL A 105 -5.82 14.61 5.12
CA VAL A 105 -4.61 15.29 4.65
C VAL A 105 -3.57 14.28 4.19
N GLU A 106 -3.05 14.45 2.99
CA GLU A 106 -1.85 13.71 2.56
C GLU A 106 -0.65 14.24 3.33
N THR A 107 0.06 13.36 4.02
CA THR A 107 1.19 13.74 4.88
C THR A 107 2.52 13.24 4.34
N ALA A 108 2.54 12.11 3.65
CA ALA A 108 3.77 11.52 3.14
C ALA A 108 3.54 10.80 1.82
N ILE A 109 4.64 10.58 1.11
CA ILE A 109 4.70 9.74 -0.09
C ILE A 109 5.92 8.83 -0.02
N TYR A 110 5.78 7.61 -0.55
CA TYR A 110 6.90 6.74 -0.87
C TYR A 110 6.86 6.42 -2.36
N GLN A 111 7.88 6.84 -3.09
CA GLN A 111 7.99 6.62 -4.52
C GLN A 111 9.43 6.28 -4.89
N ILE A 112 9.63 5.17 -5.59
CA ILE A 112 10.92 4.82 -6.18
C ILE A 112 11.03 5.52 -7.54
N PRO A 113 12.15 6.19 -7.84
CA PRO A 113 12.36 6.80 -9.16
C PRO A 113 12.24 5.78 -10.28
N GLU A 114 11.55 6.15 -11.35
CA GLU A 114 11.43 5.38 -12.63
C GLU A 114 10.76 4.00 -12.53
N VAL A 115 10.10 3.69 -11.40
CA VAL A 115 9.40 2.42 -11.19
C VAL A 115 7.96 2.68 -10.75
N GLY A 116 7.02 1.90 -11.26
CA GLY A 116 5.61 1.99 -10.90
C GLY A 116 5.22 1.09 -9.73
N SER A 117 4.36 1.61 -8.86
CA SER A 117 3.70 0.85 -7.79
C SER A 117 2.51 0.07 -8.32
N HIS A 118 2.10 -0.97 -7.56
CA HIS A 118 0.87 -1.73 -7.82
C HIS A 118 0.16 -2.01 -6.48
N ASN A 119 -0.04 -3.25 -6.09
CA ASN A 119 -0.72 -3.57 -4.83
C ASN A 119 0.22 -3.55 -3.64
N HIS A 120 -0.36 -3.37 -2.46
CA HIS A 120 0.36 -3.34 -1.19
C HIS A 120 -0.45 -3.98 -0.06
N TRP A 121 0.23 -4.25 1.06
CA TRP A 121 -0.34 -4.79 2.27
C TRP A 121 0.34 -4.17 3.48
N VAL A 122 -0.41 -4.05 4.59
CA VAL A 122 0.16 -3.56 5.86
C VAL A 122 -0.04 -4.61 6.95
N GLU A 123 1.02 -4.87 7.72
CA GLU A 123 0.95 -5.65 8.94
C GLU A 123 1.72 -4.92 10.05
N GLY A 124 1.00 -4.49 11.09
CA GLY A 124 1.56 -3.58 12.09
C GLY A 124 1.95 -2.23 11.45
N ASP A 125 3.13 -1.72 11.80
CA ASP A 125 3.71 -0.52 11.19
C ASP A 125 4.73 -0.89 10.09
N VAL A 126 4.45 -1.94 9.31
CA VAL A 126 5.26 -2.37 8.17
C VAL A 126 4.40 -2.40 6.92
N LEU A 127 4.84 -1.71 5.88
CA LEU A 127 4.25 -1.74 4.54
C LEU A 127 5.03 -2.72 3.66
N TYR A 128 4.31 -3.62 3.01
CA TYR A 128 4.80 -4.50 1.94
C TYR A 128 4.23 -3.99 0.63
N ALA A 129 5.08 -3.67 -0.32
CA ALA A 129 4.71 -2.98 -1.54
C ALA A 129 5.20 -3.73 -2.78
N GLY A 130 4.31 -3.94 -3.75
CA GLY A 130 4.65 -4.43 -5.08
C GLY A 130 5.00 -3.26 -6.00
N TYR A 131 6.17 -3.35 -6.61
CA TYR A 131 6.64 -2.40 -7.62
C TYR A 131 7.04 -3.16 -8.87
N TYR A 132 6.30 -3.03 -9.92
CA TYR A 132 6.50 -3.74 -11.19
C TYR A 132 7.93 -4.26 -11.42
N TYR A 133 8.80 -3.48 -12.05
CA TYR A 133 10.19 -3.84 -12.31
C TYR A 133 11.12 -3.67 -11.09
N GLY A 134 10.62 -3.08 -10.03
CA GLY A 134 11.33 -2.89 -8.77
C GLY A 134 11.17 -4.03 -7.77
N GLY A 135 10.41 -5.07 -8.11
CA GLY A 135 10.21 -6.22 -7.21
C GLY A 135 9.27 -5.90 -6.04
N ILE A 136 9.56 -6.47 -4.88
CA ILE A 136 8.89 -6.12 -3.62
C ILE A 136 9.75 -5.17 -2.81
N ARG A 137 9.09 -4.28 -2.06
CA ARG A 137 9.71 -3.34 -1.12
C ARG A 137 9.06 -3.50 0.25
N VAL A 138 9.86 -3.41 1.29
CA VAL A 138 9.38 -3.48 2.69
C VAL A 138 9.81 -2.20 3.39
N LEU A 139 8.85 -1.50 3.99
CA LEU A 139 9.07 -0.19 4.58
C LEU A 139 8.69 -0.18 6.06
N ASP A 140 9.48 0.50 6.86
CA ASP A 140 9.11 0.95 8.20
C ASP A 140 8.19 2.18 8.08
N ILE A 141 6.92 2.00 8.46
CA ILE A 141 5.91 3.06 8.51
C ILE A 141 5.53 3.42 9.94
N SER A 142 6.43 3.18 10.89
CA SER A 142 6.27 3.59 12.27
C SER A 142 6.48 5.10 12.47
N GLY A 143 5.99 5.62 13.59
CA GLY A 143 6.13 7.02 13.98
C GLY A 143 5.33 7.99 13.10
N GLU A 144 5.81 9.21 12.98
CA GLU A 144 5.18 10.19 12.09
C GLU A 144 5.56 9.95 10.63
N LEU A 145 4.54 9.97 9.77
CA LEU A 145 4.69 9.82 8.32
C LEU A 145 4.56 11.20 7.67
N LEU A 146 5.69 11.81 7.34
CA LEU A 146 5.77 13.17 6.77
C LEU A 146 6.74 13.21 5.58
N GLY A 147 6.32 13.84 4.48
CA GLY A 147 7.16 14.11 3.32
C GLY A 147 7.59 12.87 2.55
N ASP A 148 8.80 12.86 2.00
CA ASP A 148 9.32 11.81 1.15
C ASP A 148 9.98 10.68 1.98
N LEU A 149 9.29 9.54 2.09
CA LEU A 149 9.75 8.40 2.88
C LEU A 149 10.90 7.64 2.22
N TYR A 150 11.00 7.69 0.88
CA TYR A 150 12.15 7.12 0.17
C TYR A 150 13.42 7.90 0.49
N ALA A 151 13.37 9.21 0.38
CA ALA A 151 14.51 10.07 0.73
C ALA A 151 14.90 9.97 2.23
N GLN A 152 13.98 9.61 3.11
CA GLN A 152 14.23 9.37 4.53
C GLN A 152 14.87 8.00 4.82
N GLY A 153 15.02 7.12 3.82
CA GLY A 153 15.57 5.78 4.02
C GLY A 153 14.64 4.84 4.80
N ARG A 154 13.31 5.00 4.66
CA ARG A 154 12.33 4.15 5.34
C ARG A 154 12.23 2.74 4.76
N GLU A 155 12.85 2.48 3.62
CA GLU A 155 12.95 1.12 3.05
C GLU A 155 13.91 0.29 3.90
N ILE A 156 13.42 -0.83 4.45
CA ILE A 156 14.18 -1.74 5.31
C ILE A 156 14.62 -3.01 4.57
N ALA A 157 13.95 -3.37 3.49
CA ALA A 157 14.34 -4.49 2.64
C ALA A 157 13.71 -4.37 1.25
N PHE A 158 14.33 -5.01 0.27
CA PHE A 158 13.76 -5.24 -1.05
C PHE A 158 14.20 -6.58 -1.62
N PHE A 159 13.43 -7.10 -2.57
CA PHE A 159 13.80 -8.30 -3.32
C PHE A 159 13.22 -8.24 -4.74
N GLU A 160 14.08 -8.51 -5.72
CA GLU A 160 13.71 -8.65 -7.12
C GLU A 160 13.77 -10.12 -7.53
N GLY A 161 12.60 -10.70 -7.81
CA GLY A 161 12.46 -12.12 -8.17
C GLY A 161 12.91 -12.39 -9.61
N ARG A 162 14.19 -12.17 -9.93
CA ARG A 162 14.74 -12.37 -11.27
C ARG A 162 15.04 -13.85 -11.50
N ASP A 163 14.40 -14.45 -12.52
CA ASP A 163 14.60 -15.84 -12.92
C ASP A 163 15.16 -15.91 -14.35
N PRO A 164 16.30 -16.57 -14.58
CA PRO A 164 16.82 -16.76 -15.93
C PRO A 164 15.92 -17.62 -16.82
N ASN A 165 15.01 -18.40 -16.23
CA ASN A 165 14.04 -19.24 -16.93
C ASN A 165 12.62 -18.63 -16.91
N GLY A 166 12.46 -17.42 -16.44
CA GLY A 166 11.17 -16.70 -16.42
C GLY A 166 10.65 -16.41 -17.82
N LYS A 167 9.40 -15.94 -17.91
CA LYS A 167 8.76 -15.53 -19.17
C LYS A 167 9.58 -14.48 -19.93
N ILE A 168 10.19 -13.57 -19.19
CA ILE A 168 11.23 -12.66 -19.67
C ILE A 168 12.44 -12.91 -18.77
N ALA A 169 13.51 -13.45 -19.34
CA ALA A 169 14.68 -13.89 -18.59
C ALA A 169 15.34 -12.74 -17.81
N ASN A 170 15.59 -12.97 -16.53
CA ASN A 170 16.22 -12.02 -15.60
C ASN A 170 15.44 -10.69 -15.39
N GLU A 171 14.16 -10.66 -15.72
CA GLU A 171 13.28 -9.54 -15.42
C GLU A 171 12.30 -9.90 -14.32
N THR A 172 11.80 -8.90 -13.61
CA THR A 172 10.73 -9.01 -12.60
C THR A 172 9.56 -8.11 -12.97
N ASN A 173 8.35 -8.50 -12.60
CA ASN A 173 7.16 -7.68 -12.79
C ASN A 173 6.12 -8.02 -11.70
N VAL A 174 6.32 -7.44 -10.52
CA VAL A 174 5.53 -7.74 -9.31
C VAL A 174 4.24 -6.93 -9.29
N TRP A 175 3.12 -7.63 -9.05
CA TRP A 175 1.79 -7.03 -8.99
C TRP A 175 1.20 -7.05 -7.58
N GLY A 176 1.38 -8.11 -6.83
CA GLY A 176 0.79 -8.25 -5.51
C GLY A 176 1.75 -8.84 -4.49
N VAL A 177 1.60 -8.41 -3.24
CA VAL A 177 2.41 -8.88 -2.12
C VAL A 177 1.55 -9.06 -0.89
N ILE A 178 1.74 -10.16 -0.16
CA ILE A 178 1.01 -10.47 1.09
C ILE A 178 1.96 -11.15 2.07
N PRO A 179 2.18 -10.60 3.28
CA PRO A 179 2.83 -11.33 4.37
C PRO A 179 1.86 -12.40 4.92
N TYR A 180 2.38 -13.59 5.19
CA TYR A 180 1.61 -14.66 5.80
C TYR A 180 2.51 -15.68 6.50
N LYS A 181 2.25 -15.95 7.78
CA LYS A 181 2.97 -16.95 8.59
C LYS A 181 4.51 -16.83 8.52
N GLY A 182 5.02 -15.60 8.62
CA GLY A 182 6.45 -15.32 8.65
C GLY A 182 7.15 -15.40 7.29
N LEU A 183 6.40 -15.53 6.22
CA LEU A 183 6.88 -15.42 4.84
C LEU A 183 6.20 -14.24 4.13
N ILE A 184 6.82 -13.74 3.11
CA ILE A 184 6.27 -12.73 2.20
C ILE A 184 6.02 -13.44 0.86
N TYR A 185 4.77 -13.52 0.48
CA TYR A 185 4.35 -14.07 -0.82
C TYR A 185 4.12 -12.93 -1.79
N PHE A 186 4.58 -13.09 -3.03
CA PHE A 186 4.28 -12.13 -4.07
C PHE A 186 4.04 -12.78 -5.42
N ALA A 187 3.19 -12.15 -6.21
CA ALA A 187 2.87 -12.57 -7.57
C ALA A 187 3.68 -11.73 -8.57
N ASP A 188 4.54 -12.41 -9.32
CA ASP A 188 5.32 -11.83 -10.40
C ASP A 188 4.75 -12.30 -11.75
N HIS A 189 4.41 -11.38 -12.64
CA HIS A 189 3.80 -11.69 -13.93
C HIS A 189 4.73 -12.47 -14.87
N TYR A 190 6.04 -12.36 -14.67
CA TYR A 190 7.04 -13.06 -15.49
C TYR A 190 7.50 -14.38 -14.88
N ASN A 191 7.51 -14.45 -13.55
CA ASN A 191 8.17 -15.53 -12.80
C ASN A 191 7.22 -16.34 -11.91
N GLY A 192 5.92 -15.98 -11.86
CA GLY A 192 4.91 -16.70 -11.09
C GLY A 192 4.87 -16.32 -9.61
N LEU A 193 4.60 -17.31 -8.74
CA LEU A 193 4.46 -17.09 -7.30
C LEU A 193 5.79 -17.36 -6.59
N TRP A 194 6.18 -16.39 -5.78
CA TRP A 194 7.37 -16.45 -4.92
C TRP A 194 6.99 -16.44 -3.44
N ALA A 195 7.85 -17.04 -2.62
CA ALA A 195 7.82 -16.94 -1.17
C ALA A 195 9.23 -16.63 -0.65
N VAL A 196 9.38 -15.50 0.05
CA VAL A 196 10.66 -15.08 0.63
C VAL A 196 10.48 -14.79 2.11
N LYS A 197 11.58 -14.71 2.83
CA LYS A 197 11.61 -14.40 4.26
C LYS A 197 12.44 -13.14 4.48
N LEU A 198 11.91 -12.22 5.29
CA LEU A 198 12.71 -11.14 5.86
C LEU A 198 13.67 -11.74 6.89
N VAL A 199 14.96 -11.49 6.73
CA VAL A 199 16.01 -11.93 7.65
C VAL A 199 16.83 -10.73 8.09
N ASP A 200 17.29 -10.74 9.33
CA ASP A 200 18.21 -9.72 9.84
C ASP A 200 19.61 -9.92 9.24
N ASP A 201 20.38 -8.85 9.11
CA ASP A 201 21.75 -8.87 8.53
C ASP A 201 22.66 -9.88 9.22
N GLU A 202 22.48 -10.13 10.53
CA GLU A 202 23.24 -11.14 11.29
C GLU A 202 23.03 -12.57 10.76
N GLN A 203 21.90 -12.87 10.11
CA GLN A 203 21.60 -14.18 9.54
C GLN A 203 22.13 -14.37 8.12
N MET A 204 22.56 -13.31 7.44
CA MET A 204 23.11 -13.37 6.09
C MET A 204 24.59 -13.79 6.06
N GLY A 205 25.29 -13.79 7.19
CA GLY A 205 26.72 -14.10 7.34
C GLY A 205 27.10 -15.55 7.62
N THR A 206 26.16 -16.49 7.65
CA THR A 206 26.40 -17.90 8.11
C THR A 206 26.14 -18.98 7.05
N ASN A 207 26.31 -18.67 5.77
CA ASN A 207 26.36 -19.70 4.70
C ASN A 207 27.68 -19.78 4.01
#